data_a96aa0dd0e3ca8459c99f2e0e70a6ebb
#
_entry.id   a96aa0dd0e3ca8459c99f2e0e70a6ebb
#
_cell.length_a   1.000
_cell.length_b   1.000
_cell.length_c   1.000
_cell.angle_alpha   90.00
_cell.angle_beta   90.00
_cell.angle_gamma   90.00
#
_symmetry.space_group_name_H-M   'P 1'
#
loop_
_entity.id
_entity.type
_entity.pdbx_description
1 polymer ?
#
loop_
_entity_poly.entity_id
_entity_poly.type
_entity_poly.pdbx_seq_one_letter_code
_entity_poly.pdbx_strand_id
1 'polypeptide(L)'
;MLNLVLFGPPGAGKGTQSDFIVSKYNLFQLSTGDILRQEIKNKSEVGLKIQKIINSGNLVSDDTVDRLVENIISDKKYKSRIIFDGYPRNLSQAKALDELLIKYKQKIDLALNLMTQLETIKKRISGRFSCSKCGKIYNKFFNLPSTKNDCCSKKSLIKRDDDNVDVAIKRFETYKKQTEPVLDFYKKKKLLKEVNGESSIDKTYKEISDIIDLIEA
;
A
#
# COMPACT_ATOMS: atom_id res chain seq x y z
N MET A 1 14.76 13.46 5.14
CA MET A 1 14.09 12.40 5.95
C MET A 1 12.60 12.46 5.68
N LEU A 2 11.98 11.36 5.23
CA LEU A 2 10.65 11.38 4.63
C LEU A 2 9.77 10.25 5.18
N ASN A 3 8.66 10.61 5.83
CA ASN A 3 7.54 9.70 6.06
C ASN A 3 6.41 10.04 5.09
N LEU A 4 6.00 9.05 4.31
CA LEU A 4 5.03 9.25 3.23
C LEU A 4 3.87 8.27 3.36
N VAL A 5 2.65 8.75 3.15
CA VAL A 5 1.46 7.90 3.05
C VAL A 5 1.09 7.73 1.59
N LEU A 6 0.84 6.48 1.16
CA LEU A 6 0.42 6.17 -0.20
C LEU A 6 -1.03 5.71 -0.23
N PHE A 7 -1.91 6.57 -0.72
CA PHE A 7 -3.32 6.32 -0.95
C PHE A 7 -3.61 5.83 -2.37
N GLY A 8 -4.76 5.26 -2.53
CA GLY A 8 -5.30 4.77 -3.78
C GLY A 8 -6.08 3.48 -3.56
N PRO A 9 -7.11 3.20 -4.36
CA PRO A 9 -7.91 2.00 -4.21
C PRO A 9 -7.09 0.71 -4.41
N PRO A 10 -7.59 -0.45 -3.99
CA PRO A 10 -6.97 -1.74 -4.29
C PRO A 10 -6.77 -1.90 -5.81
N GLY A 11 -5.57 -2.28 -6.24
CA GLY A 11 -5.26 -2.37 -7.67
C GLY A 11 -4.78 -1.07 -8.32
N ALA A 12 -4.71 0.06 -7.61
CA ALA A 12 -4.20 1.33 -8.14
C ALA A 12 -2.72 1.31 -8.55
N GLY A 13 -1.94 0.33 -8.08
CA GLY A 13 -0.51 0.22 -8.39
C GLY A 13 0.41 0.65 -7.24
N LYS A 14 -0.15 0.89 -6.04
CA LYS A 14 0.62 1.30 -4.85
C LYS A 14 1.87 0.46 -4.61
N GLY A 15 1.75 -0.86 -4.51
CA GLY A 15 2.89 -1.75 -4.26
C GLY A 15 3.98 -1.63 -5.33
N THR A 16 3.61 -1.52 -6.61
CA THR A 16 4.57 -1.34 -7.70
C THR A 16 5.33 -0.01 -7.57
N GLN A 17 4.63 1.07 -7.22
CA GLN A 17 5.26 2.38 -7.03
C GLN A 17 6.09 2.41 -5.74
N SER A 18 5.62 1.75 -4.67
CA SER A 18 6.38 1.62 -3.42
C SER A 18 7.74 0.96 -3.63
N ASP A 19 7.82 -0.11 -4.44
CA ASP A 19 9.10 -0.79 -4.73
C ASP A 19 10.13 0.19 -5.31
N PHE A 20 9.73 1.06 -6.24
CA PHE A 20 10.61 2.06 -6.83
C PHE A 20 10.99 3.17 -5.83
N ILE A 21 10.01 3.68 -5.08
CA ILE A 21 10.21 4.74 -4.09
C ILE A 21 11.16 4.25 -2.99
N VAL A 22 10.92 3.05 -2.46
CA VAL A 22 11.79 2.42 -1.45
C VAL A 22 13.23 2.32 -1.94
N SER A 23 13.41 1.87 -3.19
CA SER A 23 14.75 1.71 -3.78
C SER A 23 15.47 3.04 -3.98
N LYS A 24 14.78 4.07 -4.53
CA LYS A 24 15.41 5.37 -4.83
C LYS A 24 15.71 6.17 -3.56
N TYR A 25 14.75 6.22 -2.62
CA TYR A 25 14.83 7.10 -1.44
C TYR A 25 15.25 6.37 -0.17
N ASN A 26 15.59 5.08 -0.27
CA ASN A 26 16.03 4.24 0.84
C ASN A 26 15.02 4.28 2.02
N LEU A 27 13.73 4.14 1.71
CA LEU A 27 12.65 4.09 2.68
C LEU A 27 12.36 2.64 3.11
N PHE A 28 11.66 2.49 4.22
CA PHE A 28 11.07 1.23 4.65
C PHE A 28 9.59 1.21 4.30
N GLN A 29 9.13 0.18 3.56
CA GLN A 29 7.71 0.02 3.28
C GLN A 29 7.00 -0.68 4.44
N LEU A 30 6.09 0.03 5.08
CA LEU A 30 5.11 -0.52 6.01
C LEU A 30 3.83 -0.82 5.22
N SER A 31 3.69 -2.06 4.72
CA SER A 31 2.48 -2.54 4.05
C SER A 31 1.62 -3.33 5.04
N THR A 32 0.55 -2.71 5.55
CA THR A 32 -0.37 -3.41 6.46
C THR A 32 -0.98 -4.65 5.82
N GLY A 33 -1.26 -4.59 4.52
CA GLY A 33 -1.77 -5.75 3.78
C GLY A 33 -0.78 -6.93 3.75
N ASP A 34 0.52 -6.67 3.61
CA ASP A 34 1.53 -7.74 3.58
C ASP A 34 1.80 -8.29 4.97
N ILE A 35 1.83 -7.42 5.99
CA ILE A 35 1.94 -7.84 7.40
C ILE A 35 0.79 -8.78 7.75
N LEU A 36 -0.45 -8.40 7.47
CA LEU A 36 -1.62 -9.23 7.77
C LEU A 36 -1.62 -10.55 6.98
N ARG A 37 -1.20 -10.55 5.71
CA ARG A 37 -1.03 -11.79 4.94
C ARG A 37 0.08 -12.69 5.51
N GLN A 38 1.16 -12.10 6.03
CA GLN A 38 2.21 -12.88 6.69
C GLN A 38 1.71 -13.53 7.98
N GLU A 39 0.90 -12.83 8.80
CA GLU A 39 0.24 -13.40 9.98
C GLU A 39 -0.64 -14.60 9.62
N ILE A 40 -1.43 -14.48 8.52
CA ILE A 40 -2.26 -15.59 8.01
C ILE A 40 -1.37 -16.78 7.59
N LYS A 41 -0.30 -16.51 6.85
CA LYS A 41 0.63 -17.54 6.37
C LYS A 41 1.32 -18.27 7.53
N ASN A 42 1.68 -17.53 8.57
CA ASN A 42 2.30 -18.08 9.78
C ASN A 42 1.29 -18.83 10.68
N LYS A 43 -0.02 -18.80 10.34
CA LYS A 43 -1.11 -19.36 11.15
C LYS A 43 -1.08 -18.86 12.61
N SER A 44 -0.66 -17.60 12.82
CA SER A 44 -0.72 -16.98 14.13
C SER A 44 -2.17 -16.90 14.62
N GLU A 45 -2.39 -16.74 15.93
CA GLU A 45 -3.74 -16.57 16.48
C GLU A 45 -4.46 -15.39 15.84
N VAL A 46 -3.75 -14.29 15.61
CA VAL A 46 -4.25 -13.12 14.89
C VAL A 46 -4.56 -13.47 13.44
N GLY A 47 -3.65 -14.17 12.75
CA GLY A 47 -3.81 -14.58 11.37
C GLY A 47 -5.07 -15.42 11.12
N LEU A 48 -5.36 -16.38 12.00
CA LEU A 48 -6.57 -17.21 11.92
C LEU A 48 -7.86 -16.40 12.09
N LYS A 49 -7.86 -15.40 12.99
CA LYS A 49 -9.02 -14.53 13.23
C LYS A 49 -9.30 -13.61 12.03
N ILE A 50 -8.24 -13.04 11.42
CA ILE A 50 -8.39 -12.02 10.37
C ILE A 50 -8.56 -12.59 8.96
N GLN A 51 -8.24 -13.88 8.73
CA GLN A 51 -8.29 -14.48 7.39
C GLN A 51 -9.66 -14.34 6.72
N LYS A 52 -10.75 -14.64 7.45
CA LYS A 52 -12.12 -14.49 6.94
C LYS A 52 -12.46 -13.04 6.61
N ILE A 53 -12.00 -12.10 7.43
CA ILE A 53 -12.24 -10.66 7.26
C ILE A 53 -11.58 -10.18 5.96
N ILE A 54 -10.31 -10.53 5.75
CA ILE A 54 -9.55 -10.13 4.56
C ILE A 54 -10.12 -10.75 3.29
N ASN A 55 -10.48 -12.03 3.32
CA ASN A 55 -11.05 -12.73 2.17
C ASN A 55 -12.41 -12.18 1.75
N SER A 56 -13.19 -11.63 2.68
CA SER A 56 -14.46 -10.96 2.39
C SER A 56 -14.32 -9.50 1.95
N GLY A 57 -13.08 -8.96 1.88
CA GLY A 57 -12.79 -7.59 1.46
C GLY A 57 -13.07 -6.52 2.52
N ASN A 58 -13.32 -6.93 3.77
CA ASN A 58 -13.51 -6.02 4.90
C ASN A 58 -12.17 -5.57 5.50
N LEU A 59 -12.21 -4.49 6.32
CA LEU A 59 -11.05 -4.04 7.08
C LEU A 59 -10.94 -4.82 8.39
N VAL A 60 -9.70 -5.07 8.82
CA VAL A 60 -9.36 -5.57 10.15
C VAL A 60 -9.56 -4.44 11.15
N SER A 61 -9.84 -4.76 12.42
CA SER A 61 -10.06 -3.75 13.48
C SER A 61 -8.87 -2.81 13.64
N ASP A 62 -9.16 -1.55 13.92
CA ASP A 62 -8.16 -0.49 14.08
C ASP A 62 -7.13 -0.87 15.15
N ASP A 63 -7.56 -1.34 16.33
CA ASP A 63 -6.67 -1.79 17.41
C ASP A 63 -5.61 -2.80 16.98
N THR A 64 -5.99 -3.76 16.13
CA THR A 64 -5.06 -4.78 15.64
C THR A 64 -4.03 -4.16 14.70
N VAL A 65 -4.48 -3.29 13.80
CA VAL A 65 -3.61 -2.66 12.81
C VAL A 65 -2.70 -1.62 13.48
N ASP A 66 -3.23 -0.81 14.39
CA ASP A 66 -2.49 0.26 15.07
C ASP A 66 -1.34 -0.31 15.91
N ARG A 67 -1.54 -1.44 16.61
CA ARG A 67 -0.47 -2.14 17.33
C ARG A 67 0.65 -2.61 16.40
N LEU A 68 0.31 -3.15 15.24
CA LEU A 68 1.31 -3.60 14.27
C LEU A 68 2.11 -2.41 13.71
N VAL A 69 1.43 -1.29 13.48
CA VAL A 69 2.05 -0.04 13.01
C VAL A 69 2.95 0.56 14.08
N GLU A 70 2.51 0.62 15.34
CA GLU A 70 3.30 1.14 16.45
C GLU A 70 4.61 0.38 16.64
N ASN A 71 4.59 -0.95 16.55
CA ASN A 71 5.81 -1.77 16.66
C ASN A 71 6.89 -1.35 15.65
N ILE A 72 6.48 -0.93 14.45
CA ILE A 72 7.42 -0.48 13.41
C ILE A 72 7.85 0.96 13.64
N ILE A 73 6.92 1.87 13.96
CA ILE A 73 7.23 3.29 14.18
C ILE A 73 8.16 3.48 15.37
N SER A 74 8.04 2.63 16.40
CA SER A 74 8.88 2.66 17.62
C SER A 74 10.33 2.24 17.37
N ASP A 75 10.59 1.47 16.29
CA ASP A 75 11.94 1.04 15.95
C ASP A 75 12.75 2.19 15.36
N LYS A 76 13.81 2.58 16.06
CA LYS A 76 14.72 3.67 15.65
C LYS A 76 15.33 3.47 14.26
N LYS A 77 15.45 2.22 13.80
CA LYS A 77 15.97 1.87 12.48
C LYS A 77 15.16 2.48 11.35
N TYR A 78 13.83 2.62 11.52
CA TYR A 78 12.92 3.11 10.50
C TYR A 78 12.51 4.58 10.70
N LYS A 79 13.08 5.26 11.70
CA LYS A 79 12.70 6.63 12.07
C LYS A 79 12.77 7.59 10.88
N SER A 80 11.66 8.25 10.60
CA SER A 80 11.49 9.23 9.51
C SER A 80 11.92 8.73 8.13
N ARG A 81 11.66 7.43 7.86
CA ARG A 81 12.00 6.77 6.61
C ARG A 81 10.95 5.71 6.22
N ILE A 82 9.68 6.00 6.47
CA ILE A 82 8.59 5.04 6.30
C ILE A 82 7.68 5.49 5.15
N ILE A 83 7.39 4.54 4.25
CA ILE A 83 6.25 4.63 3.34
C ILE A 83 5.11 3.78 3.90
N PHE A 84 4.01 4.42 4.29
CA PHE A 84 2.80 3.76 4.78
C PHE A 84 1.93 3.35 3.59
N ASP A 85 1.87 2.05 3.29
CA ASP A 85 1.05 1.47 2.23
C ASP A 85 -0.15 0.72 2.83
N GLY A 86 -1.35 1.22 2.53
CA GLY A 86 -2.58 0.63 3.04
C GLY A 86 -2.91 0.98 4.49
N TYR A 87 -2.31 2.01 5.03
CA TYR A 87 -2.61 2.65 6.32
C TYR A 87 -2.25 4.14 6.25
N PRO A 88 -3.10 5.05 6.79
CA PRO A 88 -4.41 4.80 7.39
C PRO A 88 -5.50 4.52 6.35
N ARG A 89 -6.57 3.83 6.76
CA ARG A 89 -7.73 3.51 5.90
C ARG A 89 -9.03 4.17 6.33
N ASN A 90 -9.05 4.85 7.45
CA ASN A 90 -10.16 5.65 7.94
C ASN A 90 -9.66 6.83 8.77
N LEU A 91 -10.56 7.75 9.14
CA LEU A 91 -10.20 8.96 9.89
C LEU A 91 -9.71 8.66 11.31
N SER A 92 -10.20 7.60 11.96
CA SER A 92 -9.72 7.17 13.27
C SER A 92 -8.24 6.79 13.20
N GLN A 93 -7.88 5.92 12.28
CA GLN A 93 -6.50 5.52 12.03
C GLN A 93 -5.61 6.71 11.64
N ALA A 94 -6.12 7.68 10.86
CA ALA A 94 -5.33 8.86 10.48
C ALA A 94 -4.97 9.73 11.69
N LYS A 95 -5.90 9.90 12.63
CA LYS A 95 -5.64 10.61 13.88
C LYS A 95 -4.69 9.83 14.78
N ALA A 96 -4.93 8.52 14.94
CA ALA A 96 -4.05 7.64 15.72
C ALA A 96 -2.61 7.64 15.17
N LEU A 97 -2.44 7.62 13.84
CA LEU A 97 -1.13 7.72 13.21
C LEU A 97 -0.42 9.04 13.54
N ASP A 98 -1.14 10.17 13.49
CA ASP A 98 -0.56 11.47 13.85
C ASP A 98 -0.09 11.49 15.32
N GLU A 99 -0.95 11.04 16.25
CA GLU A 99 -0.62 10.99 17.68
C GLU A 99 0.59 10.08 17.94
N LEU A 100 0.61 8.93 17.27
CA LEU A 100 1.70 7.98 17.36
C LEU A 100 3.02 8.56 16.84
N LEU A 101 3.01 9.21 15.67
CA LEU A 101 4.19 9.84 15.11
C LEU A 101 4.71 10.97 15.99
N ILE A 102 3.82 11.79 16.58
CA ILE A 102 4.20 12.84 17.55
C ILE A 102 4.90 12.22 18.77
N LYS A 103 4.34 11.13 19.32
CA LYS A 103 4.93 10.38 20.46
C LYS A 103 6.38 9.97 20.17
N TYR A 104 6.68 9.56 18.94
CA TYR A 104 8.02 9.16 18.50
C TYR A 104 8.83 10.30 17.83
N LYS A 105 8.39 11.56 17.96
CA LYS A 105 9.05 12.74 17.38
C LYS A 105 9.24 12.62 15.87
N GLN A 106 8.19 12.20 15.18
CA GLN A 106 8.08 12.05 13.74
C GLN A 106 6.83 12.78 13.23
N LYS A 107 6.69 12.91 11.93
CA LYS A 107 5.51 13.46 11.25
C LYS A 107 5.34 12.81 9.89
N ILE A 108 4.17 13.00 9.25
CA ILE A 108 3.99 12.76 7.83
C ILE A 108 4.45 14.01 7.08
N ASP A 109 5.27 13.82 6.07
CA ASP A 109 5.80 14.86 5.20
C ASP A 109 5.03 14.95 3.87
N LEU A 110 4.46 13.84 3.41
CA LEU A 110 3.74 13.76 2.13
C LEU A 110 2.65 12.69 2.18
N ALA A 111 1.50 12.99 1.58
CA ALA A 111 0.44 12.04 1.28
C ALA A 111 0.23 12.02 -0.24
N LEU A 112 0.44 10.87 -0.87
CA LEU A 112 0.24 10.67 -2.31
C LEU A 112 -1.04 9.87 -2.55
N ASN A 113 -1.90 10.34 -3.45
CA ASN A 113 -3.10 9.63 -3.88
C ASN A 113 -2.98 9.20 -5.34
N LEU A 114 -2.89 7.89 -5.58
CA LEU A 114 -2.94 7.31 -6.93
C LEU A 114 -4.39 7.23 -7.41
N MET A 115 -4.80 8.18 -8.24
CA MET A 115 -6.14 8.19 -8.83
C MET A 115 -6.25 7.10 -9.90
N THR A 116 -7.22 6.19 -9.72
CA THR A 116 -7.42 5.07 -10.64
C THR A 116 -8.90 4.71 -10.72
N GLN A 117 -9.40 4.53 -11.93
CA GLN A 117 -10.79 4.19 -12.19
C GLN A 117 -11.07 2.71 -11.92
N LEU A 118 -12.34 2.39 -11.61
CA LEU A 118 -12.76 1.03 -11.28
C LEU A 118 -12.46 0.02 -12.41
N GLU A 119 -12.66 0.40 -13.66
CA GLU A 119 -12.42 -0.49 -14.80
C GLU A 119 -10.95 -0.90 -14.92
N THR A 120 -10.04 0.04 -14.72
CA THR A 120 -8.59 -0.25 -14.67
C THR A 120 -8.24 -1.15 -13.49
N ILE A 121 -8.88 -0.94 -12.34
CA ILE A 121 -8.69 -1.76 -11.14
C ILE A 121 -9.13 -3.20 -11.41
N LYS A 122 -10.32 -3.43 -11.98
CA LYS A 122 -10.82 -4.76 -12.36
C LYS A 122 -9.82 -5.48 -13.26
N LYS A 123 -9.35 -4.80 -14.31
CA LYS A 123 -8.36 -5.32 -15.25
C LYS A 123 -7.02 -5.64 -14.56
N ARG A 124 -6.54 -4.77 -13.68
CA ARG A 124 -5.29 -4.99 -12.95
C ARG A 124 -5.38 -6.17 -11.98
N ILE A 125 -6.47 -6.28 -11.22
CA ILE A 125 -6.65 -7.36 -10.25
C ILE A 125 -6.82 -8.71 -10.93
N SER A 126 -7.62 -8.80 -12.00
CA SER A 126 -7.81 -10.05 -12.76
C SER A 126 -6.52 -10.57 -13.39
N GLY A 127 -5.58 -9.67 -13.68
CA GLY A 127 -4.28 -10.01 -14.30
C GLY A 127 -3.12 -10.14 -13.32
N ARG A 128 -3.32 -9.91 -12.01
CA ARG A 128 -2.25 -9.85 -11.03
C ARG A 128 -1.68 -11.22 -10.65
N PHE A 129 -0.36 -11.27 -10.49
CA PHE A 129 0.40 -12.38 -9.92
C PHE A 129 1.45 -11.85 -8.97
N SER A 130 1.84 -12.66 -7.99
CA SER A 130 2.97 -12.39 -7.11
C SER A 130 3.99 -13.51 -7.22
N CYS A 131 5.27 -13.17 -7.18
CA CYS A 131 6.31 -14.19 -7.09
C CYS A 131 6.35 -14.76 -5.68
N SER A 132 6.20 -16.09 -5.54
CA SER A 132 6.24 -16.77 -4.24
C SER A 132 7.62 -16.71 -3.56
N LYS A 133 8.70 -16.44 -4.32
CA LYS A 133 10.07 -16.38 -3.81
C LYS A 133 10.46 -14.99 -3.31
N CYS A 134 10.16 -13.92 -4.08
CA CYS A 134 10.60 -12.56 -3.76
C CYS A 134 9.46 -11.55 -3.52
N GLY A 135 8.20 -11.97 -3.62
CA GLY A 135 7.04 -11.11 -3.42
C GLY A 135 6.71 -10.14 -4.55
N LYS A 136 7.60 -9.97 -5.54
CA LYS A 136 7.43 -9.01 -6.64
C LYS A 136 6.12 -9.22 -7.38
N ILE A 137 5.43 -8.11 -7.66
CA ILE A 137 4.10 -8.10 -8.29
C ILE A 137 4.25 -7.98 -9.81
N TYR A 138 3.52 -8.83 -10.52
CA TYR A 138 3.42 -8.85 -11.97
C TYR A 138 1.98 -8.79 -12.43
N ASN A 139 1.78 -8.46 -13.70
CA ASN A 139 0.46 -8.40 -14.30
C ASN A 139 0.50 -8.91 -15.75
N LYS A 140 -0.43 -9.79 -16.10
CA LYS A 140 -0.48 -10.39 -17.44
C LYS A 140 -0.73 -9.38 -18.58
N PHE A 141 -1.28 -8.19 -18.25
CA PHE A 141 -1.62 -7.16 -19.23
C PHE A 141 -0.61 -6.01 -19.28
N PHE A 142 0.08 -5.73 -18.16
CA PHE A 142 0.85 -4.50 -17.99
C PHE A 142 2.33 -4.70 -17.68
N ASN A 143 2.69 -5.81 -17.01
CA ASN A 143 4.05 -6.05 -16.57
C ASN A 143 4.30 -7.55 -16.39
N LEU A 144 4.75 -8.22 -17.45
CA LEU A 144 5.15 -9.64 -17.38
C LEU A 144 6.57 -9.78 -16.85
N PRO A 145 6.88 -10.88 -16.12
CA PRO A 145 8.25 -11.17 -15.73
C PRO A 145 9.12 -11.42 -16.95
N SER A 146 10.38 -10.97 -16.89
CA SER A 146 11.37 -11.33 -17.90
C SER A 146 11.60 -12.84 -17.92
N THR A 147 11.66 -13.44 -19.09
CA THR A 147 11.91 -14.88 -19.27
C THR A 147 13.29 -15.32 -18.79
N LYS A 148 14.22 -14.37 -18.59
CA LYS A 148 15.59 -14.60 -18.13
C LYS A 148 15.76 -14.65 -16.61
N ASN A 149 14.66 -14.44 -15.84
CA ASN A 149 14.78 -14.37 -14.38
C ASN A 149 14.24 -15.65 -13.72
N ASP A 150 15.14 -16.51 -13.24
CA ASP A 150 14.80 -17.77 -12.58
C ASP A 150 14.00 -17.59 -11.29
N CYS A 151 14.20 -16.50 -10.58
CA CYS A 151 13.43 -16.20 -9.36
C CYS A 151 11.95 -16.02 -9.69
N CYS A 152 11.62 -15.26 -10.72
CA CYS A 152 10.26 -14.90 -11.10
C CYS A 152 9.73 -15.71 -12.31
N SER A 153 10.16 -16.96 -12.43
CA SER A 153 9.69 -17.88 -13.48
C SER A 153 8.20 -18.18 -13.35
N LYS A 154 7.56 -18.63 -14.43
CA LYS A 154 6.12 -19.01 -14.42
C LYS A 154 5.73 -19.93 -13.26
N LYS A 155 6.62 -20.85 -12.86
CA LYS A 155 6.40 -21.78 -11.73
C LYS A 155 6.36 -21.09 -10.36
N SER A 156 6.93 -19.90 -10.24
CA SER A 156 6.96 -19.12 -9.00
C SER A 156 5.84 -18.08 -8.92
N LEU A 157 5.05 -17.90 -9.97
CA LEU A 157 3.95 -16.93 -9.99
C LEU A 157 2.69 -17.55 -9.42
N ILE A 158 2.16 -16.93 -8.37
CA ILE A 158 0.93 -17.32 -7.71
C ILE A 158 -0.09 -16.19 -7.73
N LYS A 159 -1.37 -16.52 -7.82
CA LYS A 159 -2.45 -15.56 -7.55
C LYS A 159 -2.65 -15.42 -6.06
N ARG A 160 -3.10 -14.26 -5.62
CA ARG A 160 -3.58 -14.05 -4.26
C ARG A 160 -5.00 -14.62 -4.14
N ASP A 161 -5.34 -15.19 -2.99
CA ASP A 161 -6.68 -15.76 -2.73
C ASP A 161 -7.79 -14.69 -2.80
N ASP A 162 -7.41 -13.43 -2.51
CA ASP A 162 -8.28 -12.27 -2.52
C ASP A 162 -8.33 -11.53 -3.89
N ASP A 163 -7.69 -12.06 -4.95
CA ASP A 163 -7.72 -11.52 -6.32
C ASP A 163 -8.92 -12.03 -7.12
N ASN A 164 -10.10 -11.65 -6.65
CA ASN A 164 -11.39 -11.86 -7.29
C ASN A 164 -11.99 -10.49 -7.64
N VAL A 165 -12.67 -10.38 -8.78
CA VAL A 165 -13.26 -9.12 -9.27
C VAL A 165 -14.35 -8.62 -8.32
N ASP A 166 -15.20 -9.50 -7.78
CA ASP A 166 -16.28 -9.12 -6.86
C ASP A 166 -15.71 -8.59 -5.55
N VAL A 167 -14.67 -9.25 -5.01
CA VAL A 167 -13.94 -8.77 -3.84
C VAL A 167 -13.25 -7.44 -4.12
N ALA A 168 -12.75 -7.25 -5.34
CA ALA A 168 -12.13 -5.98 -5.75
C ALA A 168 -13.14 -4.83 -5.79
N ILE A 169 -14.35 -5.07 -6.32
CA ILE A 169 -15.44 -4.09 -6.34
C ILE A 169 -15.81 -3.71 -4.90
N LYS A 170 -16.05 -4.70 -4.04
CA LYS A 170 -16.38 -4.46 -2.63
C LYS A 170 -15.30 -3.65 -1.90
N ARG A 171 -14.02 -3.95 -2.17
CA ARG A 171 -12.89 -3.19 -1.61
C ARG A 171 -12.81 -1.77 -2.15
N PHE A 172 -13.17 -1.57 -3.41
CA PHE A 172 -13.24 -0.23 -4.01
C PHE A 172 -14.35 0.60 -3.35
N GLU A 173 -15.52 0.01 -3.11
CA GLU A 173 -16.61 0.66 -2.38
C GLU A 173 -16.21 0.97 -0.93
N THR A 174 -15.56 0.03 -0.25
CA THR A 174 -15.02 0.24 1.10
C THR A 174 -13.99 1.38 1.11
N TYR A 175 -13.11 1.43 0.11
CA TYR A 175 -12.15 2.52 -0.05
C TYR A 175 -12.85 3.86 -0.20
N LYS A 176 -13.82 3.98 -1.10
CA LYS A 176 -14.60 5.21 -1.30
C LYS A 176 -15.31 5.65 -0.02
N LYS A 177 -15.92 4.73 0.68
CA LYS A 177 -16.71 5.05 1.89
C LYS A 177 -15.84 5.40 3.10
N GLN A 178 -14.72 4.74 3.30
CA GLN A 178 -13.94 4.83 4.54
C GLN A 178 -12.59 5.54 4.35
N THR A 179 -11.91 5.32 3.22
CA THR A 179 -10.54 5.81 3.02
C THR A 179 -10.51 7.13 2.26
N GLU A 180 -11.35 7.31 1.26
CA GLU A 180 -11.39 8.57 0.49
C GLU A 180 -11.60 9.81 1.38
N PRO A 181 -12.45 9.79 2.43
CA PRO A 181 -12.57 10.90 3.37
C PRO A 181 -11.26 11.28 4.10
N VAL A 182 -10.30 10.35 4.19
CA VAL A 182 -8.98 10.63 4.79
C VAL A 182 -8.15 11.57 3.91
N LEU A 183 -8.41 11.60 2.61
CA LEU A 183 -7.71 12.51 1.69
C LEU A 183 -7.97 13.98 2.08
N ASP A 184 -9.20 14.31 2.48
CA ASP A 184 -9.54 15.66 2.95
C ASP A 184 -8.79 16.04 4.23
N PHE A 185 -8.53 15.08 5.12
CA PHE A 185 -7.71 15.29 6.30
C PHE A 185 -6.29 15.71 5.95
N TYR A 186 -5.64 15.03 5.00
CA TYR A 186 -4.31 15.39 4.53
C TYR A 186 -4.30 16.62 3.62
N LYS A 187 -5.37 16.87 2.87
CA LYS A 187 -5.55 18.09 2.08
C LYS A 187 -5.61 19.34 2.97
N LYS A 188 -6.35 19.29 4.07
CA LYS A 188 -6.41 20.39 5.07
C LYS A 188 -5.03 20.67 5.68
N LYS A 189 -4.19 19.66 5.82
CA LYS A 189 -2.80 19.77 6.28
C LYS A 189 -1.83 20.24 5.19
N LYS A 190 -2.30 20.45 3.95
CA LYS A 190 -1.49 20.81 2.78
C LYS A 190 -0.43 19.75 2.41
N LEU A 191 -0.63 18.51 2.80
CA LEU A 191 0.30 17.39 2.56
C LEU A 191 -0.11 16.52 1.36
N LEU A 192 -1.38 16.62 0.88
CA LEU A 192 -1.90 15.77 -0.19
C LEU A 192 -1.41 16.24 -1.55
N LYS A 193 -0.91 15.27 -2.33
CA LYS A 193 -0.65 15.39 -3.78
C LYS A 193 -1.35 14.25 -4.50
N GLU A 194 -1.99 14.56 -5.63
CA GLU A 194 -2.68 13.59 -6.47
C GLU A 194 -1.82 13.26 -7.68
N VAL A 195 -1.76 11.98 -8.03
CA VAL A 195 -0.96 11.43 -9.12
C VAL A 195 -1.84 10.58 -10.01
N ASN A 196 -1.66 10.68 -11.32
CA ASN A 196 -2.41 9.89 -12.28
C ASN A 196 -1.96 8.42 -12.28
N GLY A 197 -2.70 7.56 -11.57
CA GLY A 197 -2.49 6.11 -11.54
C GLY A 197 -2.87 5.36 -12.82
N GLU A 198 -3.49 6.02 -13.82
CA GLU A 198 -3.84 5.44 -15.14
C GLU A 198 -2.67 5.46 -16.11
N SER A 199 -1.65 6.25 -15.85
CA SER A 199 -0.44 6.34 -16.67
C SER A 199 0.37 5.04 -16.66
N SER A 200 1.37 4.93 -17.54
CA SER A 200 2.33 3.83 -17.48
C SER A 200 3.10 3.84 -16.15
N ILE A 201 3.63 2.69 -15.77
CA ILE A 201 4.38 2.53 -14.50
C ILE A 201 5.48 3.60 -14.40
N ASP A 202 6.27 3.79 -15.46
CA ASP A 202 7.39 4.72 -15.47
C ASP A 202 6.95 6.20 -15.43
N LYS A 203 5.85 6.56 -16.11
CA LYS A 203 5.30 7.92 -16.05
C LYS A 203 4.78 8.25 -14.66
N THR A 204 4.02 7.33 -14.06
CA THR A 204 3.53 7.48 -12.68
C THR A 204 4.69 7.60 -11.70
N TYR A 205 5.73 6.76 -11.86
CA TYR A 205 6.91 6.82 -11.01
C TYR A 205 7.67 8.15 -11.17
N LYS A 206 7.83 8.63 -12.40
CA LYS A 206 8.47 9.94 -12.65
C LYS A 206 7.71 11.07 -11.94
N GLU A 207 6.40 11.14 -12.12
CA GLU A 207 5.55 12.16 -11.46
C GLU A 207 5.69 12.11 -9.93
N ILE A 208 5.68 10.90 -9.34
CA ILE A 208 5.91 10.72 -7.90
C ILE A 208 7.31 11.20 -7.50
N SER A 209 8.33 10.84 -8.29
CA SER A 209 9.71 11.24 -7.99
C SER A 209 9.89 12.75 -8.04
N ASP A 210 9.33 13.40 -9.04
CA ASP A 210 9.39 14.86 -9.18
C ASP A 210 8.75 15.56 -7.95
N ILE A 211 7.66 15.00 -7.41
CA ILE A 211 7.02 15.51 -6.18
C ILE A 211 7.91 15.32 -4.94
N ILE A 212 8.52 14.13 -4.80
CA ILE A 212 9.36 13.81 -3.63
C ILE A 212 10.65 14.63 -3.66
N ASP A 213 11.29 14.74 -4.84
CA ASP A 213 12.54 15.50 -5.00
C ASP A 213 12.36 16.99 -4.63
N LEU A 214 11.17 17.57 -4.88
CA LEU A 214 10.82 18.93 -4.45
C LEU A 214 10.66 19.11 -2.92
N ILE A 215 10.42 18.02 -2.19
CA ILE A 215 10.24 18.05 -0.72
C ILE A 215 11.58 17.82 -0.03
N GLU A 216 12.49 17.05 -0.65
CA GLU A 216 13.82 16.77 -0.09
C GLU A 216 14.87 17.84 -0.47
N ALA A 217 14.55 18.73 -1.44
CA ALA A 217 15.39 19.89 -1.79
C ALA A 217 15.31 20.97 -0.71
#